data_eea422fdf2cd0b7c2b41eb0b95a1197c
#
_entry.id   eea422fdf2cd0b7c2b41eb0b95a1197c
#
_cell.length_a   1.000
_cell.length_b   1.000
_cell.length_c   1.000
_cell.angle_alpha   90.00
_cell.angle_beta   90.00
_cell.angle_gamma   90.00
#
_symmetry.space_group_name_H-M   'P 1'
#
loop_
_entity.id
_entity.type
_entity.pdbx_description
1 polymer ?
#
loop_
_entity_poly.entity_id
_entity_poly.type
_entity_poly.pdbx_seq_one_letter_code
_entity_poly.pdbx_strand_id
1 'polypeptide(L)'
;LDKHHVSAMLGWEAEDDSQQFTNLSKSDFANFAMQSTYLAATLKEGGTYNDKSTLLSLISNLNYEFNNKYFVTGTFRRDGSSRLSPEKRWGNFWSVSGSWKLSNEEFMKGVKWADNLRLRASYGTSGTLPSDLYGYMSLFSYETYGDGNAAFPSNLANYDLTWEKNYNWNVAVEYDFLNRFGIIAEYYERKTKDLLLDASVPTTTGFRTALRNVGSMQNKGVELSLRADIIKK
;
A
#
# COMPACT_ATOMS: atom_id res chain seq x y z
N LEU A 1 0.27 -39.49 1.96
CA LEU A 1 0.60 -38.08 1.67
C LEU A 1 -0.34 -37.43 0.64
N ASP A 2 -1.11 -38.23 -0.10
CA ASP A 2 -1.97 -37.77 -1.20
C ASP A 2 -3.09 -36.78 -0.79
N LYS A 3 -3.34 -36.59 0.50
CA LYS A 3 -4.37 -35.69 1.03
C LYS A 3 -3.80 -34.37 1.58
N HIS A 4 -2.51 -34.27 1.74
CA HIS A 4 -1.84 -33.13 2.35
C HIS A 4 -0.91 -32.47 1.35
N HIS A 5 -1.17 -31.23 1.01
CA HIS A 5 -0.30 -30.42 0.18
C HIS A 5 0.20 -29.25 1.01
N VAL A 6 1.53 -29.11 1.08
CA VAL A 6 2.20 -28.00 1.77
C VAL A 6 3.11 -27.31 0.79
N SER A 7 3.01 -26.01 0.68
CA SER A 7 4.00 -25.18 0.00
C SER A 7 4.47 -24.06 0.91
N ALA A 8 5.77 -23.84 0.93
CA ALA A 8 6.39 -22.79 1.72
C ALA A 8 7.33 -21.98 0.83
N MET A 9 7.35 -20.67 1.04
CA MET A 9 8.25 -19.74 0.38
C MET A 9 8.91 -18.86 1.44
N LEU A 10 10.21 -18.67 1.31
CA LEU A 10 10.98 -17.67 2.01
C LEU A 10 11.74 -16.85 0.97
N GLY A 11 11.66 -15.54 1.07
CA GLY A 11 12.30 -14.63 0.13
C GLY A 11 12.75 -13.36 0.83
N TRP A 12 13.65 -12.66 0.19
CA TRP A 12 14.02 -11.30 0.55
C TRP A 12 14.01 -10.42 -0.69
N GLU A 13 13.78 -9.15 -0.49
CA GLU A 13 13.71 -8.14 -1.53
C GLU A 13 14.49 -6.90 -1.06
N ALA A 14 15.26 -6.31 -1.95
CA ALA A 14 15.92 -5.03 -1.72
C ALA A 14 15.62 -4.12 -2.91
N GLU A 15 15.08 -2.95 -2.62
CA GLU A 15 14.77 -1.92 -3.59
C GLU A 15 15.61 -0.68 -3.29
N ASP A 16 16.22 -0.12 -4.32
CA ASP A 16 16.95 1.15 -4.28
C ASP A 16 16.39 2.02 -5.41
N ASP A 17 15.54 2.99 -5.04
CA ASP A 17 14.96 3.95 -5.98
C ASP A 17 15.73 5.25 -5.90
N SER A 18 16.26 5.70 -7.04
CA SER A 18 17.00 6.95 -7.18
C SER A 18 16.45 7.72 -8.37
N GLN A 19 15.98 8.92 -8.12
CA GLN A 19 15.40 9.80 -9.13
C GLN A 19 16.14 11.11 -9.16
N GLN A 20 16.48 11.56 -10.38
CA GLN A 20 17.05 12.86 -10.64
C GLN A 20 16.08 13.69 -11.47
N PHE A 21 15.74 14.85 -10.96
CA PHE A 21 14.87 15.80 -11.66
C PHE A 21 15.65 17.02 -12.05
N THR A 22 15.43 17.49 -13.28
CA THR A 22 15.93 18.76 -13.77
C THR A 22 14.75 19.59 -14.26
N ASN A 23 14.55 20.74 -13.66
CA ASN A 23 13.56 21.72 -14.09
C ASN A 23 14.25 22.90 -14.73
N LEU A 24 13.72 23.37 -15.85
CA LEU A 24 14.22 24.54 -16.55
C LEU A 24 13.04 25.34 -17.12
N SER A 25 12.89 26.57 -16.65
CA SER A 25 11.90 27.51 -17.15
C SER A 25 12.59 28.72 -17.76
N LYS A 26 12.26 29.04 -19.00
CA LYS A 26 12.82 30.20 -19.73
C LYS A 26 11.72 31.02 -20.39
N SER A 27 11.96 32.32 -20.58
CA SER A 27 11.07 33.24 -21.27
C SER A 27 11.81 33.97 -22.38
N ASP A 28 11.09 34.91 -23.04
CA ASP A 28 11.60 35.79 -24.08
C ASP A 28 12.02 35.00 -25.32
N PHE A 29 11.03 34.26 -25.87
CA PHE A 29 11.19 33.60 -27.16
C PHE A 29 11.18 34.63 -28.29
N ALA A 30 12.07 34.46 -29.24
CA ALA A 30 12.15 35.36 -30.39
C ALA A 30 10.87 35.31 -31.26
N ASN A 31 10.12 34.22 -31.19
CA ASN A 31 8.91 34.03 -31.99
C ASN A 31 8.04 32.93 -31.37
N PHE A 32 6.72 33.09 -31.45
CA PHE A 32 5.73 32.13 -30.87
C PHE A 32 5.72 30.76 -31.57
N ALA A 33 6.27 30.65 -32.78
CA ALA A 33 6.36 29.38 -33.49
C ALA A 33 7.58 28.52 -33.02
N MET A 34 8.49 29.09 -32.24
CA MET A 34 9.71 28.42 -31.77
C MET A 34 9.72 28.33 -30.25
N GLN A 35 9.04 27.33 -29.70
CA GLN A 35 8.90 27.14 -28.25
C GLN A 35 9.94 26.18 -27.64
N SER A 36 11.13 26.10 -28.21
CA SER A 36 12.24 25.34 -27.62
C SER A 36 12.92 26.16 -26.52
N THR A 37 13.15 25.57 -25.36
CA THR A 37 13.90 26.23 -24.25
C THR A 37 15.30 26.68 -24.66
N TYR A 38 15.89 26.05 -25.67
CA TYR A 38 17.16 26.46 -26.22
C TYR A 38 17.11 27.88 -26.84
N LEU A 39 15.98 28.24 -27.44
CA LEU A 39 15.78 29.52 -28.16
C LEU A 39 15.28 30.66 -27.27
N ALA A 40 14.98 30.40 -26.02
CA ALA A 40 14.54 31.41 -25.07
C ALA A 40 15.73 32.14 -24.44
N ALA A 41 15.66 33.49 -24.39
CA ALA A 41 16.77 34.32 -23.95
C ALA A 41 16.95 34.36 -22.44
N THR A 42 15.87 34.42 -21.68
CA THR A 42 15.94 34.68 -20.25
C THR A 42 15.61 33.42 -19.42
N LEU A 43 16.56 33.02 -18.56
CA LEU A 43 16.34 31.98 -17.55
C LEU A 43 15.43 32.55 -16.42
N LYS A 44 14.27 31.95 -16.18
CA LYS A 44 13.36 32.30 -15.09
C LYS A 44 13.60 31.44 -13.87
N GLU A 45 13.76 30.14 -14.09
CA GLU A 45 13.94 29.17 -13.04
C GLU A 45 14.73 27.98 -13.59
N GLY A 46 15.58 27.42 -12.77
CA GLY A 46 16.33 26.21 -13.12
C GLY A 46 16.87 25.55 -11.85
N GLY A 47 16.73 24.25 -11.78
CA GLY A 47 17.22 23.48 -10.66
C GLY A 47 17.32 22.00 -10.98
N THR A 48 18.18 21.32 -10.26
CA THR A 48 18.30 19.86 -10.26
C THR A 48 18.21 19.38 -8.83
N TYR A 49 17.40 18.36 -8.58
CA TYR A 49 17.33 17.70 -7.30
C TYR A 49 17.31 16.19 -7.47
N ASN A 50 17.81 15.51 -6.46
CA ASN A 50 17.94 14.06 -6.44
C ASN A 50 17.19 13.53 -5.24
N ASP A 51 16.31 12.56 -5.51
CA ASP A 51 15.58 11.83 -4.48
C ASP A 51 16.07 10.39 -4.44
N LYS A 52 16.17 9.85 -3.22
CA LYS A 52 16.57 8.47 -3.02
C LYS A 52 15.75 7.83 -1.89
N SER A 53 15.25 6.62 -2.16
CA SER A 53 14.63 5.79 -1.13
C SER A 53 15.05 4.33 -1.26
N THR A 54 15.12 3.64 -0.13
CA THR A 54 15.44 2.22 -0.08
C THR A 54 14.40 1.46 0.73
N LEU A 55 14.10 0.22 0.29
CA LEU A 55 13.25 -0.71 0.99
C LEU A 55 13.95 -2.07 1.07
N LEU A 56 13.96 -2.65 2.26
CA LEU A 56 14.43 -4.02 2.48
C LEU A 56 13.30 -4.83 3.11
N SER A 57 13.01 -5.99 2.52
CA SER A 57 11.88 -6.82 2.92
C SER A 57 12.31 -8.28 3.12
N LEU A 58 11.82 -8.89 4.18
CA LEU A 58 11.82 -10.34 4.37
C LEU A 58 10.39 -10.83 4.21
N ILE A 59 10.18 -11.82 3.35
CA ILE A 59 8.87 -12.31 2.96
C ILE A 59 8.80 -13.81 3.23
N SER A 60 7.73 -14.27 3.87
CA SER A 60 7.44 -15.69 3.98
C SER A 60 5.97 -15.97 3.70
N ASN A 61 5.72 -17.12 3.10
CA ASN A 61 4.39 -17.62 2.80
C ASN A 61 4.33 -19.11 3.08
N LEU A 62 3.23 -19.55 3.70
CA LEU A 62 2.93 -20.95 3.95
C LEU A 62 1.51 -21.24 3.48
N ASN A 63 1.38 -22.21 2.58
CA ASN A 63 0.07 -22.71 2.15
C ASN A 63 -0.06 -24.17 2.57
N TYR A 64 -1.20 -24.49 3.13
CA TYR A 64 -1.58 -25.83 3.50
C TYR A 64 -2.96 -26.15 2.94
N GLU A 65 -3.04 -27.29 2.27
CA GLU A 65 -4.28 -27.85 1.75
C GLU A 65 -4.46 -29.26 2.29
N PHE A 66 -5.67 -29.53 2.75
CA PHE A 66 -6.06 -30.86 3.19
C PHE A 66 -7.26 -31.39 2.39
N ASN A 67 -7.03 -32.51 1.72
CA ASN A 67 -8.05 -33.32 1.02
C ASN A 67 -8.86 -32.51 -0.02
N ASN A 68 -8.30 -31.46 -0.60
CA ASN A 68 -8.97 -30.54 -1.52
C ASN A 68 -10.28 -29.95 -0.92
N LYS A 69 -10.34 -29.83 0.40
CA LYS A 69 -11.49 -29.31 1.17
C LYS A 69 -11.12 -28.11 1.99
N TYR A 70 -10.02 -28.17 2.71
CA TYR A 70 -9.57 -27.15 3.64
C TYR A 70 -8.29 -26.55 3.16
N PHE A 71 -8.27 -25.23 3.06
CA PHE A 71 -7.14 -24.45 2.60
C PHE A 71 -6.80 -23.42 3.66
N VAL A 72 -5.55 -23.33 4.05
CA VAL A 72 -5.04 -22.33 4.98
C VAL A 72 -3.81 -21.69 4.39
N THR A 73 -3.76 -20.37 4.37
CA THR A 73 -2.58 -19.61 3.94
C THR A 73 -2.17 -18.67 5.07
N GLY A 74 -0.88 -18.67 5.39
CA GLY A 74 -0.25 -17.71 6.28
C GLY A 74 0.84 -16.93 5.56
N THR A 75 0.87 -15.62 5.74
CA THR A 75 1.94 -14.76 5.23
C THR A 75 2.56 -13.96 6.36
N PHE A 76 3.85 -13.71 6.24
CA PHE A 76 4.56 -12.76 7.11
C PHE A 76 5.52 -11.95 6.27
N ARG A 77 5.53 -10.64 6.49
CA ARG A 77 6.44 -9.71 5.84
C ARG A 77 7.02 -8.74 6.88
N ARG A 78 8.32 -8.55 6.82
CA ARG A 78 9.02 -7.54 7.61
C ARG A 78 9.71 -6.58 6.67
N ASP A 79 9.30 -5.32 6.71
CA ASP A 79 9.77 -4.28 5.80
C ASP A 79 10.51 -3.19 6.56
N GLY A 80 11.63 -2.74 6.03
CA GLY A 80 12.40 -1.61 6.55
C GLY A 80 12.63 -0.57 5.47
N SER A 81 12.18 0.67 5.69
CA SER A 81 12.26 1.75 4.71
C SER A 81 13.09 2.93 5.19
N SER A 82 13.86 3.54 4.28
CA SER A 82 14.61 4.77 4.55
C SER A 82 13.74 6.02 4.73
N ARG A 83 12.42 5.93 4.40
CA ARG A 83 11.46 7.03 4.61
C ARG A 83 11.11 7.25 6.09
N LEU A 84 11.60 6.39 6.96
CA LEU A 84 11.41 6.44 8.41
C LEU A 84 12.76 6.45 9.13
N SER A 85 12.77 6.97 10.35
CA SER A 85 13.98 7.02 11.18
C SER A 85 14.56 5.62 11.44
N PRO A 86 15.86 5.48 11.69
CA PRO A 86 16.50 4.19 11.93
C PRO A 86 15.81 3.33 12.99
N GLU A 87 15.24 3.96 14.01
CA GLU A 87 14.58 3.28 15.14
C GLU A 87 13.14 2.84 14.81
N LYS A 88 12.48 3.50 13.84
CA LYS A 88 11.06 3.29 13.50
C LYS A 88 10.84 2.67 12.11
N ARG A 89 11.91 2.45 11.35
CA ARG A 89 11.82 2.02 9.93
C ARG A 89 11.22 0.64 9.70
N TRP A 90 11.27 -0.25 10.72
CA TRP A 90 10.83 -1.62 10.57
C TRP A 90 9.35 -1.81 10.91
N GLY A 91 8.57 -2.30 9.94
CA GLY A 91 7.20 -2.78 10.10
C GLY A 91 7.13 -4.30 10.01
N ASN A 92 6.25 -4.92 10.80
CA ASN A 92 5.92 -6.33 10.68
C ASN A 92 4.44 -6.45 10.29
N PHE A 93 4.20 -7.19 9.20
CA PHE A 93 2.87 -7.38 8.64
C PHE A 93 2.64 -8.88 8.45
N TRP A 94 1.42 -9.31 8.66
CA TRP A 94 1.07 -10.70 8.53
C TRP A 94 -0.38 -10.87 8.12
N SER A 95 -0.68 -11.99 7.50
CA SER A 95 -2.07 -12.37 7.24
C SER A 95 -2.26 -13.88 7.41
N VAL A 96 -3.49 -14.21 7.73
CA VAL A 96 -3.98 -15.58 7.75
C VAL A 96 -5.30 -15.64 6.98
N SER A 97 -5.45 -16.62 6.12
CA SER A 97 -6.72 -16.89 5.44
C SER A 97 -7.06 -18.38 5.51
N GLY A 98 -8.35 -18.66 5.63
CA GLY A 98 -8.89 -19.99 5.56
C GLY A 98 -9.99 -20.10 4.52
N SER A 99 -10.07 -21.24 3.84
CA SER A 99 -11.15 -21.56 2.91
C SER A 99 -11.60 -23.00 3.10
N TRP A 100 -12.90 -23.18 3.16
CA TRP A 100 -13.54 -24.48 3.27
C TRP A 100 -14.45 -24.71 2.06
N LYS A 101 -14.11 -25.72 1.26
CA LYS A 101 -14.88 -26.13 0.09
C LYS A 101 -15.94 -27.16 0.52
N LEU A 102 -17.10 -26.67 0.93
CA LEU A 102 -18.20 -27.49 1.42
C LEU A 102 -18.70 -28.48 0.36
N SER A 103 -18.71 -28.07 -0.91
CA SER A 103 -19.14 -28.94 -2.01
C SER A 103 -18.35 -30.24 -2.11
N ASN A 104 -17.14 -30.30 -1.54
CA ASN A 104 -16.33 -31.52 -1.51
C ASN A 104 -16.58 -32.41 -0.28
N GLU A 105 -17.48 -32.01 0.62
CA GLU A 105 -17.80 -32.80 1.81
C GLU A 105 -18.71 -34.00 1.50
N GLU A 106 -18.59 -35.05 2.31
CA GLU A 106 -19.36 -36.28 2.12
C GLU A 106 -20.88 -36.03 2.21
N PHE A 107 -21.29 -35.13 3.11
CA PHE A 107 -22.72 -34.78 3.28
C PHE A 107 -23.28 -33.96 2.11
N MET A 108 -22.42 -33.40 1.25
CA MET A 108 -22.82 -32.71 0.02
C MET A 108 -22.86 -33.62 -1.20
N LYS A 109 -22.40 -34.87 -1.08
CA LYS A 109 -22.49 -35.85 -2.16
C LYS A 109 -23.97 -36.10 -2.52
N GLY A 110 -24.30 -35.84 -3.76
CA GLY A 110 -25.67 -35.98 -4.25
C GLY A 110 -26.50 -34.69 -4.25
N VAL A 111 -25.98 -33.59 -3.72
CA VAL A 111 -26.60 -32.29 -3.79
C VAL A 111 -26.30 -31.69 -5.19
N LYS A 112 -27.30 -31.79 -6.10
CA LYS A 112 -27.16 -31.40 -7.52
C LYS A 112 -27.34 -29.89 -7.78
N TRP A 113 -27.77 -29.13 -6.78
CA TRP A 113 -28.03 -27.70 -6.94
C TRP A 113 -26.83 -26.82 -6.59
N ALA A 114 -25.77 -27.39 -6.00
CA ALA A 114 -24.55 -26.68 -5.64
C ALA A 114 -23.34 -27.30 -6.37
N ASP A 115 -22.91 -26.68 -7.45
CA ASP A 115 -21.72 -27.11 -8.21
C ASP A 115 -20.45 -26.79 -7.41
N ASN A 116 -20.44 -25.63 -6.76
CA ASN A 116 -19.39 -25.21 -5.86
C ASN A 116 -19.98 -24.38 -4.71
N LEU A 117 -19.67 -24.75 -3.49
CA LEU A 117 -19.99 -23.98 -2.30
C LEU A 117 -18.73 -23.88 -1.45
N ARG A 118 -18.25 -22.65 -1.27
CA ARG A 118 -17.02 -22.36 -0.53
C ARG A 118 -17.25 -21.23 0.46
N LEU A 119 -16.77 -21.41 1.67
CA LEU A 119 -16.63 -20.34 2.66
C LEU A 119 -15.18 -19.88 2.70
N ARG A 120 -14.97 -18.57 2.78
CA ARG A 120 -13.66 -17.95 2.96
C ARG A 120 -13.69 -17.00 4.14
N ALA A 121 -12.59 -16.94 4.86
CA ALA A 121 -12.35 -15.90 5.85
C ALA A 121 -10.87 -15.50 5.80
N SER A 122 -10.59 -14.23 5.97
CA SER A 122 -9.23 -13.76 6.11
C SER A 122 -9.12 -12.65 7.14
N TYR A 123 -7.94 -12.56 7.74
CA TYR A 123 -7.53 -11.43 8.57
C TYR A 123 -6.06 -11.13 8.29
N GLY A 124 -5.73 -9.85 8.17
CA GLY A 124 -4.37 -9.46 7.92
C GLY A 124 -4.08 -8.00 8.23
N THR A 125 -2.80 -7.71 8.28
CA THR A 125 -2.26 -6.36 8.48
C THR A 125 -1.37 -5.98 7.30
N SER A 126 -1.39 -4.69 6.93
CA SER A 126 -0.46 -4.10 5.96
C SER A 126 -0.04 -2.72 6.42
N GLY A 127 1.10 -2.24 5.92
CA GLY A 127 1.63 -0.92 6.21
C GLY A 127 1.55 0.02 5.02
N THR A 128 1.42 1.33 5.31
CA THR A 128 1.59 2.40 4.34
C THR A 128 2.74 3.30 4.80
N LEU A 129 3.63 3.66 3.89
CA LEU A 129 4.73 4.59 4.14
C LEU A 129 4.29 6.03 3.95
N PRO A 130 4.99 7.00 4.58
CA PRO A 130 4.85 8.41 4.21
C PRO A 130 5.12 8.61 2.72
N SER A 131 4.39 9.53 2.09
CA SER A 131 4.67 9.97 0.71
C SER A 131 6.03 10.68 0.63
N ASP A 132 6.34 11.47 1.64
CA ASP A 132 7.59 12.20 1.73
C ASP A 132 8.76 11.26 2.05
N LEU A 133 9.83 11.37 1.25
CA LEU A 133 11.01 10.51 1.39
C LEU A 133 11.82 10.84 2.65
N TYR A 134 11.76 12.09 3.10
CA TYR A 134 12.58 12.62 4.19
C TYR A 134 11.76 13.32 5.28
N GLY A 135 10.43 13.10 5.30
CA GLY A 135 9.48 13.80 6.17
C GLY A 135 9.74 13.68 7.67
N TYR A 136 10.52 12.69 8.11
CA TYR A 136 10.92 12.54 9.50
C TYR A 136 12.09 13.44 9.92
N MET A 137 12.88 13.96 8.95
CA MET A 137 14.05 14.81 9.18
C MET A 137 13.65 16.28 9.25
N SER A 138 14.52 17.12 9.84
CA SER A 138 14.46 18.57 9.66
C SER A 138 15.09 18.91 8.31
N LEU A 139 14.30 19.44 7.41
CA LEU A 139 14.73 19.89 6.09
C LEU A 139 14.89 21.41 6.07
N PHE A 140 15.72 21.90 5.16
CA PHE A 140 15.96 23.31 4.96
C PHE A 140 15.61 23.71 3.53
N SER A 141 14.94 24.85 3.40
CA SER A 141 14.76 25.55 2.14
C SER A 141 15.72 26.73 2.08
N TYR A 142 16.07 27.10 0.85
CA TYR A 142 16.95 28.25 0.56
C TYR A 142 16.18 29.26 -0.24
N GLU A 143 16.24 30.51 0.20
CA GLU A 143 15.65 31.65 -0.53
C GLU A 143 16.67 32.79 -0.59
N THR A 144 16.51 33.66 -1.61
CA THR A 144 17.29 34.87 -1.73
C THR A 144 16.81 35.89 -0.71
N TYR A 145 17.72 36.39 0.13
CA TYR A 145 17.45 37.45 1.09
C TYR A 145 18.47 38.58 0.88
N GLY A 146 18.01 39.71 0.34
CA GLY A 146 18.89 40.79 -0.11
C GLY A 146 19.81 40.31 -1.25
N ASP A 147 21.10 40.48 -1.11
CA ASP A 147 22.12 40.04 -2.08
C ASP A 147 22.68 38.64 -1.78
N GLY A 148 22.14 37.92 -0.81
CA GLY A 148 22.60 36.59 -0.39
C GLY A 148 21.51 35.55 -0.36
N ASN A 149 21.90 34.28 -0.10
CA ASN A 149 20.99 33.18 0.15
C ASN A 149 20.81 32.97 1.65
N ALA A 150 19.56 32.82 2.06
CA ALA A 150 19.19 32.43 3.42
C ALA A 150 18.69 30.99 3.46
N ALA A 151 19.11 30.23 4.48
CA ALA A 151 18.58 28.91 4.77
C ALA A 151 17.62 29.01 5.96
N PHE A 152 16.45 28.40 5.82
CA PHE A 152 15.48 28.32 6.91
C PHE A 152 14.85 26.93 6.97
N PRO A 153 14.44 26.43 8.17
CA PRO A 153 13.78 25.17 8.30
C PRO A 153 12.46 25.13 7.51
N SER A 154 12.25 24.10 6.69
CA SER A 154 11.03 23.94 5.86
C SER A 154 9.97 23.08 6.52
N ASN A 155 10.34 22.20 7.46
CA ASN A 155 9.43 21.34 8.20
C ASN A 155 9.89 21.12 9.63
N LEU A 156 8.95 20.70 10.47
CA LEU A 156 9.25 20.24 11.84
C LEU A 156 9.59 18.74 11.79
N ALA A 157 10.80 18.38 12.25
CA ALA A 157 11.22 16.98 12.30
C ALA A 157 10.33 16.13 13.21
N ASN A 158 10.10 14.87 12.82
CA ASN A 158 9.39 13.89 13.62
C ASN A 158 10.07 12.51 13.52
N TYR A 159 11.03 12.25 14.38
CA TYR A 159 11.76 10.99 14.43
C TYR A 159 10.93 9.80 14.96
N ASP A 160 9.76 10.07 15.54
CA ASP A 160 8.79 9.05 15.98
C ASP A 160 7.83 8.61 14.89
N LEU A 161 7.96 9.18 13.68
CA LEU A 161 7.13 8.80 12.54
C LEU A 161 7.27 7.30 12.25
N THR A 162 6.15 6.63 12.09
CA THR A 162 6.09 5.19 11.85
C THR A 162 5.12 4.85 10.73
N TRP A 163 5.06 3.57 10.37
CA TRP A 163 4.11 3.04 9.41
C TRP A 163 2.68 3.31 9.82
N GLU A 164 1.85 3.73 8.86
CA GLU A 164 0.40 3.65 8.97
C GLU A 164 -0.01 2.17 8.90
N LYS A 165 -0.90 1.72 9.79
CA LYS A 165 -1.28 0.31 9.94
C LYS A 165 -2.71 0.07 9.47
N ASN A 166 -2.85 -0.80 8.47
CA ASN A 166 -4.13 -1.26 7.97
C ASN A 166 -4.42 -2.65 8.54
N TYR A 167 -5.60 -2.82 9.11
CA TYR A 167 -6.17 -4.08 9.60
C TYR A 167 -7.36 -4.41 8.71
N ASN A 168 -7.30 -5.54 8.04
CA ASN A 168 -8.34 -5.96 7.12
C ASN A 168 -8.86 -7.33 7.53
N TRP A 169 -10.17 -7.50 7.57
CA TRP A 169 -10.77 -8.82 7.65
C TRP A 169 -11.95 -8.91 6.71
N ASN A 170 -12.18 -10.10 6.20
CA ASN A 170 -13.34 -10.40 5.39
C ASN A 170 -13.83 -11.83 5.61
N VAL A 171 -15.12 -12.02 5.31
CA VAL A 171 -15.76 -13.31 5.23
C VAL A 171 -16.59 -13.35 3.96
N ALA A 172 -16.47 -14.41 3.18
CA ALA A 172 -17.18 -14.55 1.92
C ALA A 172 -17.77 -15.94 1.76
N VAL A 173 -18.89 -15.99 1.04
CA VAL A 173 -19.53 -17.19 0.54
C VAL A 173 -19.48 -17.16 -0.98
N GLU A 174 -18.92 -18.20 -1.57
CA GLU A 174 -18.93 -18.42 -3.03
C GLU A 174 -19.90 -19.56 -3.31
N TYR A 175 -20.85 -19.33 -4.20
CA TYR A 175 -21.85 -20.31 -4.57
C TYR A 175 -22.04 -20.34 -6.08
N ASP A 176 -21.69 -21.48 -6.70
CA ASP A 176 -21.95 -21.74 -8.12
C ASP A 176 -23.03 -22.83 -8.23
N PHE A 177 -23.97 -22.65 -9.17
CA PHE A 177 -25.09 -23.54 -9.37
C PHE A 177 -25.52 -23.64 -10.83
N LEU A 178 -26.12 -24.76 -11.19
CA LEU A 178 -26.60 -25.09 -12.52
C LEU A 178 -25.52 -25.01 -13.60
N ASN A 179 -24.23 -25.05 -13.22
CA ASN A 179 -23.07 -24.86 -14.10
C ASN A 179 -23.13 -23.59 -14.95
N ARG A 180 -23.86 -22.57 -14.51
CA ARG A 180 -24.12 -21.32 -15.25
C ARG A 180 -24.11 -20.07 -14.40
N PHE A 181 -24.45 -20.18 -13.16
CA PHE A 181 -24.61 -19.04 -12.28
C PHE A 181 -23.59 -19.10 -11.15
N GLY A 182 -23.05 -17.95 -10.80
CA GLY A 182 -22.18 -17.80 -9.65
C GLY A 182 -22.58 -16.58 -8.82
N ILE A 183 -22.56 -16.72 -7.53
CA ILE A 183 -22.81 -15.67 -6.55
C ILE A 183 -21.62 -15.63 -5.60
N ILE A 184 -21.08 -14.46 -5.36
CA ILE A 184 -20.11 -14.21 -4.29
C ILE A 184 -20.71 -13.11 -3.42
N ALA A 185 -20.93 -13.42 -2.16
CA ALA A 185 -21.33 -12.44 -1.15
C ALA A 185 -20.17 -12.30 -0.14
N GLU A 186 -19.70 -11.09 0.03
CA GLU A 186 -18.58 -10.80 0.91
C GLU A 186 -18.93 -9.66 1.86
N TYR A 187 -18.61 -9.82 3.14
CA TYR A 187 -18.56 -8.74 4.12
C TYR A 187 -17.11 -8.45 4.45
N TYR A 188 -16.75 -7.18 4.44
CA TYR A 188 -15.40 -6.73 4.77
C TYR A 188 -15.41 -5.60 5.79
N GLU A 189 -14.33 -5.52 6.54
CA GLU A 189 -13.99 -4.37 7.39
C GLU A 189 -12.50 -4.06 7.26
N ARG A 190 -12.20 -2.81 6.96
CA ARG A 190 -10.86 -2.25 6.93
C ARG A 190 -10.75 -1.12 7.94
N LYS A 191 -9.81 -1.26 8.87
CA LYS A 191 -9.48 -0.22 9.86
C LYS A 191 -8.05 0.22 9.67
N THR A 192 -7.86 1.50 9.39
CA THR A 192 -6.55 2.14 9.33
C THR A 192 -6.30 2.87 10.64
N LYS A 193 -5.15 2.65 11.25
CA LYS A 193 -4.67 3.35 12.44
C LYS A 193 -3.35 4.06 12.15
N ASP A 194 -3.04 5.04 13.01
CA ASP A 194 -1.80 5.79 12.90
C ASP A 194 -1.68 6.48 11.53
N LEU A 195 -2.79 7.07 11.05
CA LEU A 195 -2.86 7.79 9.77
C LEU A 195 -1.76 8.86 9.70
N LEU A 196 -1.07 8.90 8.58
CA LEU A 196 -0.03 9.88 8.29
C LEU A 196 -0.69 11.17 7.79
N LEU A 197 -0.84 12.13 8.70
CA LEU A 197 -1.51 13.40 8.44
C LEU A 197 -0.68 14.59 8.92
N ASP A 198 -0.84 15.72 8.23
CA ASP A 198 -0.34 17.01 8.69
C ASP A 198 -1.20 17.52 9.83
N ALA A 199 -0.75 17.28 11.05
CA ALA A 199 -1.42 17.72 12.27
C ALA A 199 -1.02 19.16 12.63
N SER A 200 -2.00 19.97 13.03
CA SER A 200 -1.73 21.34 13.49
C SER A 200 -0.82 21.33 14.73
N VAL A 201 0.15 22.23 14.74
CA VAL A 201 1.07 22.44 15.87
C VAL A 201 0.97 23.90 16.35
N PRO A 202 1.34 24.17 17.62
CA PRO A 202 1.41 25.54 18.12
C PRO A 202 2.34 26.41 17.27
N THR A 203 1.91 27.61 16.91
CA THR A 203 2.68 28.55 16.07
C THR A 203 4.01 28.97 16.70
N THR A 204 4.16 28.81 18.01
CA THR A 204 5.44 29.00 18.72
C THR A 204 6.55 28.05 18.27
N THR A 205 6.23 26.97 17.58
CA THR A 205 7.21 26.07 16.94
C THR A 205 7.82 26.65 15.66
N GLY A 206 7.24 27.75 15.12
CA GLY A 206 7.59 28.30 13.82
C GLY A 206 6.86 27.65 12.64
N PHE A 207 6.06 26.61 12.87
CA PHE A 207 5.33 25.85 11.85
C PHE A 207 3.84 25.85 12.12
N ARG A 208 3.03 25.61 11.08
CA ARG A 208 1.57 25.46 11.20
C ARG A 208 1.16 24.00 11.38
N THR A 209 1.87 23.09 10.73
CA THR A 209 1.62 21.65 10.73
C THR A 209 2.90 20.87 10.87
N ALA A 210 2.77 19.63 11.31
CA ALA A 210 3.84 18.62 11.29
C ALA A 210 3.24 17.28 10.88
N LEU A 211 3.96 16.51 10.06
CA LEU A 211 3.57 15.17 9.70
C LEU A 211 3.61 14.26 10.93
N ARG A 212 2.50 13.63 11.27
CA ARG A 212 2.34 12.78 12.46
C ARG A 212 1.46 11.58 12.16
N ASN A 213 1.69 10.52 12.92
CA ASN A 213 0.79 9.38 12.97
C ASN A 213 -0.37 9.71 13.93
N VAL A 214 -1.52 10.15 13.37
CA VAL A 214 -2.67 10.59 14.17
C VAL A 214 -3.98 10.12 13.55
N GLY A 215 -4.94 9.78 14.42
CA GLY A 215 -6.27 9.40 13.97
C GLY A 215 -6.40 7.96 13.48
N SER A 216 -7.61 7.63 13.10
CA SER A 216 -7.95 6.33 12.52
C SER A 216 -9.16 6.48 11.59
N MET A 217 -9.25 5.58 10.62
CA MET A 217 -10.37 5.49 9.68
C MET A 217 -10.87 4.05 9.65
N GLN A 218 -12.16 3.86 9.45
CA GLN A 218 -12.76 2.55 9.31
C GLN A 218 -13.74 2.55 8.14
N ASN A 219 -13.59 1.54 7.27
CA ASN A 219 -14.50 1.26 6.16
C ASN A 219 -15.02 -0.16 6.33
N LYS A 220 -16.32 -0.36 6.16
CA LYS A 220 -16.96 -1.67 6.18
C LYS A 220 -18.09 -1.71 5.16
N GLY A 221 -18.34 -2.87 4.60
CA GLY A 221 -19.39 -3.01 3.60
C GLY A 221 -19.68 -4.44 3.24
N VAL A 222 -20.69 -4.58 2.40
CA VAL A 222 -21.08 -5.85 1.77
C VAL A 222 -20.90 -5.69 0.27
N GLU A 223 -20.27 -6.67 -0.35
CA GLU A 223 -20.11 -6.75 -1.80
C GLU A 223 -20.85 -7.98 -2.31
N LEU A 224 -21.55 -7.82 -3.42
CA LEU A 224 -22.25 -8.89 -4.11
C LEU A 224 -21.83 -8.92 -5.56
N SER A 225 -21.25 -10.05 -5.97
CA SER A 225 -20.89 -10.32 -7.36
C SER A 225 -21.78 -11.42 -7.92
N LEU A 226 -22.36 -11.17 -9.10
CA LEU A 226 -23.21 -12.12 -9.80
C LEU A 226 -22.60 -12.45 -11.16
N ARG A 227 -22.52 -13.74 -11.48
CA ARG A 227 -22.08 -14.25 -12.77
C ARG A 227 -23.18 -15.09 -13.40
N ALA A 228 -23.44 -14.91 -14.70
CA ALA A 228 -24.37 -15.73 -15.44
C ALA A 228 -23.83 -16.04 -16.84
N ASP A 229 -23.72 -17.32 -17.19
CA ASP A 229 -23.39 -17.80 -18.53
C ASP A 229 -24.69 -18.00 -19.32
N ILE A 230 -25.14 -16.94 -20.03
CA ILE A 230 -26.45 -16.91 -20.72
C ILE A 230 -26.45 -17.84 -21.93
N ILE A 231 -25.35 -17.89 -22.68
CA ILE A 231 -25.20 -18.76 -23.88
C ILE A 231 -24.06 -19.73 -23.59
N LYS A 232 -24.39 -21.00 -23.42
CA LYS A 232 -23.42 -22.08 -23.34
C LYS A 232 -23.44 -22.86 -24.64
N LYS A 233 -22.34 -22.80 -25.41
CA LYS A 233 -22.13 -23.65 -26.60
C LYS A 233 -21.73 -25.05 -26.17
#